data_99c6268d46d137a6de5df3adf16df166
#
_entry.id   99c6268d46d137a6de5df3adf16df166
#
_cell.length_a   1.000
_cell.length_b   1.000
_cell.length_c   1.000
_cell.angle_alpha   90.00
_cell.angle_beta   90.00
_cell.angle_gamma   90.00
#
_symmetry.space_group_name_H-M   'P 1'
#
loop_
_entity.id
_entity.type
_entity.pdbx_description
1 polymer ?
#
loop_
_entity_poly.entity_id
_entity_poly.type
_entity_poly.pdbx_seq_one_letter_code
_entity_poly.pdbx_strand_id
1 'polypeptide(L)'
;MLAAAEELSAGGVTLIQYRDKLGSPRHILEQAKELRRMLGRSVRLIMNDRADLCLAAGFNGVHVGQDDLPPARVRRVIGDALWLGVSTHNPEQLKLADQTNAEYLAIGPVFATSSKDRPDPVVGLEGVRRARQLTGKPLVAIGGITRANARSVVEAGAAAVAVISDLLPSPRKSAEEFFRILG
;
A
#
# COMPACT_ATOMS: atom_id res chain seq x y z
N MET A 1 -10.94 11.03 -7.69
CA MET A 1 -9.67 10.57 -7.08
C MET A 1 -9.06 11.67 -6.21
N LEU A 2 -8.70 12.85 -6.71
CA LEU A 2 -8.09 13.94 -5.92
C LEU A 2 -8.91 14.33 -4.68
N ALA A 3 -10.20 14.62 -4.85
CA ALA A 3 -11.09 14.93 -3.72
C ALA A 3 -11.13 13.84 -2.64
N ALA A 4 -11.11 12.55 -3.05
CA ALA A 4 -11.05 11.46 -2.08
C ALA A 4 -9.73 11.44 -1.31
N ALA A 5 -8.60 11.76 -1.94
CA ALA A 5 -7.30 11.83 -1.28
C ALA A 5 -7.23 12.99 -0.27
N GLU A 6 -7.83 14.13 -0.59
CA GLU A 6 -7.96 15.27 0.33
C GLU A 6 -8.81 14.92 1.55
N GLU A 7 -9.96 14.29 1.33
CA GLU A 7 -10.84 13.81 2.39
C GLU A 7 -10.16 12.76 3.30
N LEU A 8 -9.40 11.81 2.70
CA LEU A 8 -8.63 10.84 3.47
C LEU A 8 -7.57 11.51 4.35
N SER A 9 -6.85 12.48 3.81
CA SER A 9 -5.87 13.28 4.57
C SER A 9 -6.53 14.05 5.71
N ALA A 10 -7.68 14.68 5.45
CA ALA A 10 -8.47 15.37 6.48
C ALA A 10 -9.00 14.41 7.57
N GLY A 11 -9.20 13.12 7.24
CA GLY A 11 -9.55 12.04 8.17
C GLY A 11 -8.34 11.43 8.90
N GLY A 12 -7.13 11.98 8.74
CA GLY A 12 -5.92 11.57 9.45
C GLY A 12 -5.03 10.57 8.72
N VAL A 13 -5.34 10.19 7.47
CA VAL A 13 -4.50 9.28 6.68
C VAL A 13 -3.17 9.95 6.34
N THR A 14 -2.06 9.34 6.71
CA THR A 14 -0.70 9.85 6.52
C THR A 14 0.10 9.14 5.43
N LEU A 15 -0.45 8.06 4.85
CA LEU A 15 0.15 7.33 3.75
C LEU A 15 -0.90 6.95 2.72
N ILE A 16 -0.70 7.37 1.46
CA ILE A 16 -1.60 7.07 0.34
C ILE A 16 -0.77 6.46 -0.79
N GLN A 17 -1.21 5.32 -1.30
CA GLN A 17 -0.69 4.74 -2.52
C GLN A 17 -1.55 5.16 -3.72
N TYR A 18 -0.90 5.76 -4.73
CA TYR A 18 -1.53 6.09 -6.01
C TYR A 18 -1.29 4.97 -7.02
N ARG A 19 -2.39 4.40 -7.50
CA ARG A 19 -2.38 3.29 -8.47
C ARG A 19 -3.35 3.58 -9.61
N ASP A 20 -2.80 3.74 -10.80
CA ASP A 20 -3.53 3.81 -12.07
C ASP A 20 -2.81 2.91 -13.08
N LYS A 21 -3.46 1.82 -13.49
CA LYS A 21 -2.91 0.86 -14.47
C LYS A 21 -3.37 1.11 -15.90
N LEU A 22 -4.33 2.00 -16.11
CA LEU A 22 -4.95 2.25 -17.40
C LEU A 22 -4.55 3.60 -18.00
N GLY A 23 -4.13 4.54 -17.16
CA GLY A 23 -3.72 5.86 -17.58
C GLY A 23 -2.42 5.87 -18.38
N SER A 24 -2.30 6.81 -19.34
CA SER A 24 -1.02 7.05 -19.99
C SER A 24 0.02 7.57 -18.98
N PRO A 25 1.32 7.34 -19.20
CA PRO A 25 2.37 7.85 -18.31
C PRO A 25 2.28 9.35 -18.06
N ARG A 26 1.90 10.13 -19.08
CA ARG A 26 1.70 11.57 -18.97
C ARG A 26 0.55 11.90 -18.02
N HIS A 27 -0.59 11.25 -18.19
CA HIS A 27 -1.76 11.44 -17.32
C HIS A 27 -1.46 11.07 -15.87
N ILE A 28 -0.82 9.91 -15.65
CA ILE A 28 -0.41 9.47 -14.31
C ILE A 28 0.51 10.51 -13.66
N LEU A 29 1.50 11.04 -14.40
CA LEU A 29 2.42 12.04 -13.88
C LEU A 29 1.71 13.36 -13.51
N GLU A 30 0.80 13.82 -14.36
CA GLU A 30 0.00 15.05 -14.10
C GLU A 30 -0.83 14.90 -12.83
N GLN A 31 -1.55 13.77 -12.68
CA GLN A 31 -2.33 13.48 -11.48
C GLN A 31 -1.46 13.32 -10.23
N ALA A 32 -0.31 12.66 -10.35
CA ALA A 32 0.63 12.49 -9.23
C ALA A 32 1.20 13.82 -8.75
N LYS A 33 1.59 14.71 -9.67
CA LYS A 33 2.05 16.07 -9.32
C LYS A 33 0.97 16.88 -8.62
N GLU A 34 -0.27 16.77 -9.07
CA GLU A 34 -1.38 17.46 -8.43
C GLU A 34 -1.66 16.90 -7.03
N LEU A 35 -1.63 15.58 -6.83
CA LEU A 35 -1.68 14.97 -5.50
C LEU A 35 -0.58 15.50 -4.58
N ARG A 36 0.67 15.57 -5.07
CA ARG A 36 1.80 16.10 -4.28
C ARG A 36 1.59 17.57 -3.92
N ARG A 37 1.13 18.39 -4.88
CA ARG A 37 0.84 19.81 -4.64
C ARG A 37 -0.24 20.00 -3.58
N MET A 38 -1.32 19.25 -3.68
CA MET A 38 -2.51 19.35 -2.82
C MET A 38 -2.22 18.87 -1.39
N LEU A 39 -1.59 17.69 -1.25
CA LEU A 39 -1.37 17.05 0.04
C LEU A 39 -0.06 17.50 0.74
N GLY A 40 0.81 18.21 0.03
CA GLY A 40 2.05 18.72 0.59
C GLY A 40 2.95 17.61 1.13
N ARG A 41 3.60 17.87 2.27
CA ARG A 41 4.48 16.90 2.95
C ARG A 41 3.81 16.17 4.13
N SER A 42 2.59 16.50 4.46
CA SER A 42 1.83 15.88 5.55
C SER A 42 1.45 14.43 5.27
N VAL A 43 1.33 14.06 3.99
CA VAL A 43 1.01 12.71 3.54
C VAL A 43 2.20 12.13 2.77
N ARG A 44 2.60 10.91 3.12
CA ARG A 44 3.52 10.11 2.31
C ARG A 44 2.79 9.54 1.11
N LEU A 45 3.30 9.85 -0.07
CA LEU A 45 2.76 9.37 -1.33
C LEU A 45 3.63 8.25 -1.88
N ILE A 46 3.03 7.10 -2.12
CA ILE A 46 3.67 5.91 -2.69
C ILE A 46 3.14 5.71 -4.10
N MET A 47 4.04 5.57 -5.07
CA MET A 47 3.70 5.26 -6.45
C MET A 47 3.59 3.75 -6.62
N ASN A 48 2.52 3.28 -7.25
CA ASN A 48 2.42 1.86 -7.61
C ASN A 48 3.25 1.56 -8.86
N ASP A 49 4.12 0.55 -8.83
CA ASP A 49 4.96 -0.03 -9.90
C ASP A 49 5.98 0.93 -10.56
N ARG A 50 5.66 2.17 -10.77
CA ARG A 50 6.35 3.11 -11.65
C ARG A 50 7.41 3.95 -10.90
N ALA A 51 8.63 3.40 -10.77
CA ALA A 51 9.78 4.07 -10.14
C ALA A 51 10.17 5.39 -10.82
N ASP A 52 10.08 5.45 -12.14
CA ASP A 52 10.33 6.64 -12.96
C ASP A 52 9.34 7.77 -12.64
N LEU A 53 8.05 7.46 -12.57
CA LEU A 53 7.01 8.44 -12.27
C LEU A 53 7.03 8.85 -10.79
N CYS A 54 7.46 7.96 -9.89
CA CYS A 54 7.71 8.30 -8.49
C CYS A 54 8.70 9.46 -8.35
N LEU A 55 9.85 9.35 -9.01
CA LEU A 55 10.88 10.40 -9.02
C LEU A 55 10.37 11.69 -9.67
N ALA A 56 9.76 11.57 -10.86
CA ALA A 56 9.27 12.72 -11.62
C ALA A 56 8.15 13.51 -10.92
N ALA A 57 7.35 12.84 -10.06
CA ALA A 57 6.29 13.45 -9.26
C ALA A 57 6.73 13.89 -7.87
N GLY A 58 7.95 13.57 -7.43
CA GLY A 58 8.44 13.85 -6.09
C GLY A 58 7.70 13.08 -4.99
N PHE A 59 7.33 11.81 -5.27
CA PHE A 59 6.72 10.92 -4.30
C PHE A 59 7.74 10.41 -3.28
N ASN A 60 7.25 9.84 -2.19
CA ASN A 60 8.08 9.37 -1.07
C ASN A 60 8.55 7.93 -1.22
N GLY A 61 8.03 7.19 -2.21
CA GLY A 61 8.41 5.80 -2.44
C GLY A 61 7.62 5.11 -3.53
N VAL A 62 7.99 3.85 -3.74
CA VAL A 62 7.38 2.95 -4.73
C VAL A 62 6.91 1.69 -4.04
N HIS A 63 5.81 1.14 -4.50
CA HIS A 63 5.35 -0.19 -4.12
C HIS A 63 5.29 -1.08 -5.37
N VAL A 64 5.90 -2.26 -5.30
CA VAL A 64 5.94 -3.22 -6.42
C VAL A 64 5.37 -4.58 -6.05
N GLY A 65 4.76 -5.24 -7.02
CA GLY A 65 4.28 -6.62 -6.94
C GLY A 65 5.31 -7.62 -7.48
N GLN A 66 4.87 -8.89 -7.61
CA GLN A 66 5.73 -10.00 -8.01
C GLN A 66 6.08 -9.98 -9.51
N ASP A 67 5.19 -9.42 -10.33
CA ASP A 67 5.34 -9.34 -11.80
C ASP A 67 5.95 -8.01 -12.27
N ASP A 68 6.25 -7.10 -11.32
CA ASP A 68 6.80 -5.80 -11.61
C ASP A 68 8.34 -5.80 -11.61
N LEU A 69 8.95 -4.63 -11.71
CA LEU A 69 10.41 -4.52 -11.68
C LEU A 69 10.95 -5.07 -10.34
N PRO A 70 11.95 -5.98 -10.36
CA PRO A 70 12.51 -6.55 -9.13
C PRO A 70 13.01 -5.48 -8.13
N PRO A 71 12.81 -5.68 -6.81
CA PRO A 71 13.16 -4.71 -5.76
C PRO A 71 14.58 -4.13 -5.88
N ALA A 72 15.58 -4.97 -6.19
CA ALA A 72 16.96 -4.52 -6.39
C ALA A 72 17.14 -3.57 -7.59
N ARG A 73 16.31 -3.72 -8.62
CA ARG A 73 16.31 -2.81 -9.78
C ARG A 73 15.58 -1.51 -9.47
N VAL A 74 14.46 -1.59 -8.77
CA VAL A 74 13.74 -0.40 -8.29
C VAL A 74 14.66 0.44 -7.40
N ARG A 75 15.38 -0.18 -6.46
CA ARG A 75 16.32 0.51 -5.56
C ARG A 75 17.41 1.29 -6.32
N ARG A 76 17.91 0.74 -7.43
CA ARG A 76 18.87 1.46 -8.30
C ARG A 76 18.29 2.72 -8.94
N VAL A 77 16.98 2.74 -9.18
CA VAL A 77 16.28 3.90 -9.76
C VAL A 77 15.99 4.95 -8.70
N ILE A 78 15.40 4.54 -7.56
CA ILE A 78 14.91 5.48 -6.54
C ILE A 78 15.95 5.88 -5.50
N GLY A 79 17.12 5.21 -5.45
CA GLY A 79 18.16 5.43 -4.42
C GLY A 79 17.69 4.92 -3.04
N ASP A 80 18.48 5.20 -2.00
CA ASP A 80 18.23 4.69 -0.63
C ASP A 80 17.35 5.60 0.23
N ALA A 81 17.04 6.81 -0.24
CA ALA A 81 16.26 7.79 0.52
C ALA A 81 14.74 7.60 0.43
N LEU A 82 14.26 6.93 -0.62
CA LEU A 82 12.84 6.72 -0.86
C LEU A 82 12.40 5.33 -0.39
N TRP A 83 11.15 5.24 0.03
CA TRP A 83 10.58 3.98 0.50
C TRP A 83 10.31 3.00 -0.64
N LEU A 84 10.61 1.75 -0.39
CA LEU A 84 10.25 0.62 -1.24
C LEU A 84 9.35 -0.34 -0.47
N GLY A 85 8.16 -0.59 -0.98
CA GLY A 85 7.25 -1.61 -0.50
C GLY A 85 7.20 -2.77 -1.48
N VAL A 86 7.02 -3.99 -0.98
CA VAL A 86 6.93 -5.21 -1.80
C VAL A 86 5.69 -6.01 -1.41
N SER A 87 4.83 -6.31 -2.40
CA SER A 87 3.70 -7.23 -2.23
C SER A 87 4.15 -8.68 -2.19
N THR A 88 3.54 -9.46 -1.29
CA THR A 88 3.74 -10.91 -1.18
C THR A 88 2.40 -11.61 -0.98
N HIS A 89 2.31 -12.88 -1.39
CA HIS A 89 1.07 -13.66 -1.38
C HIS A 89 1.22 -15.03 -0.70
N ASN A 90 2.46 -15.41 -0.36
CA ASN A 90 2.80 -16.68 0.29
C ASN A 90 4.11 -16.55 1.08
N PRO A 91 4.45 -17.56 1.93
CA PRO A 91 5.66 -17.55 2.75
C PRO A 91 6.97 -17.48 1.96
N GLU A 92 7.02 -18.10 0.78
CA GLU A 92 8.21 -18.15 -0.07
C GLU A 92 8.55 -16.76 -0.61
N GLN A 93 7.56 -16.07 -1.16
CA GLN A 93 7.70 -14.68 -1.63
C GLN A 93 8.08 -13.74 -0.48
N LEU A 94 7.48 -13.94 0.70
CA LEU A 94 7.78 -13.12 1.87
C LEU A 94 9.24 -13.26 2.32
N LYS A 95 9.77 -14.49 2.39
CA LYS A 95 11.17 -14.75 2.75
C LYS A 95 12.14 -14.10 1.75
N LEU A 96 11.84 -14.17 0.45
CA LEU A 96 12.64 -13.51 -0.56
C LEU A 96 12.57 -11.97 -0.45
N ALA A 97 11.39 -11.43 -0.23
CA ALA A 97 11.19 -9.99 -0.06
C ALA A 97 11.85 -9.47 1.24
N ASP A 98 11.89 -10.27 2.30
CA ASP A 98 12.53 -9.90 3.57
C ASP A 98 14.05 -9.69 3.42
N GLN A 99 14.69 -10.42 2.50
CA GLN A 99 16.11 -10.28 2.17
C GLN A 99 16.43 -9.02 1.33
N THR A 100 15.42 -8.31 0.86
CA THR A 100 15.60 -7.09 0.06
C THR A 100 15.74 -5.85 0.95
N ASN A 101 16.14 -4.72 0.34
CA ASN A 101 16.18 -3.42 1.01
C ASN A 101 14.80 -2.71 1.02
N ALA A 102 13.71 -3.48 1.09
CA ALA A 102 12.37 -2.92 1.24
C ALA A 102 12.15 -2.41 2.68
N GLU A 103 11.51 -1.25 2.81
CA GLU A 103 11.15 -0.65 4.10
C GLU A 103 9.92 -1.33 4.73
N TYR A 104 9.04 -1.89 3.91
CA TYR A 104 7.87 -2.64 4.38
C TYR A 104 7.46 -3.73 3.38
N LEU A 105 6.80 -4.75 3.90
CA LEU A 105 6.25 -5.84 3.10
C LEU A 105 4.72 -5.83 3.19
N ALA A 106 4.05 -6.15 2.09
CA ALA A 106 2.61 -6.32 2.10
C ALA A 106 2.25 -7.80 1.94
N ILE A 107 1.26 -8.26 2.69
CA ILE A 107 0.70 -9.61 2.63
C ILE A 107 -0.77 -9.57 2.26
N GLY A 108 -1.18 -10.38 1.31
CA GLY A 108 -2.59 -10.51 0.92
C GLY A 108 -2.82 -11.24 -0.40
N PRO A 109 -4.09 -11.40 -0.76
CA PRO A 109 -5.28 -10.84 -0.11
C PRO A 109 -5.63 -11.57 1.19
N VAL A 110 -5.91 -10.81 2.28
CA VAL A 110 -6.31 -11.43 3.56
C VAL A 110 -7.72 -12.00 3.49
N PHE A 111 -8.62 -11.30 2.80
CA PHE A 111 -9.99 -11.73 2.54
C PHE A 111 -10.29 -11.62 1.05
N ALA A 112 -11.39 -12.22 0.61
CA ALA A 112 -11.85 -12.10 -0.78
C ALA A 112 -12.01 -10.63 -1.18
N THR A 113 -11.57 -10.29 -2.40
CA THR A 113 -11.58 -8.92 -2.91
C THR A 113 -11.83 -8.91 -4.42
N SER A 114 -12.53 -7.89 -4.88
CA SER A 114 -12.74 -7.58 -6.31
C SER A 114 -11.83 -6.47 -6.83
N SER A 115 -10.91 -5.94 -6.01
CA SER A 115 -10.04 -4.83 -6.40
C SER A 115 -8.92 -5.21 -7.38
N LYS A 116 -8.77 -6.49 -7.70
CA LYS A 116 -7.80 -7.04 -8.66
C LYS A 116 -8.53 -8.04 -9.57
N ASP A 117 -8.33 -7.95 -10.88
CA ASP A 117 -9.03 -8.81 -11.87
C ASP A 117 -8.72 -10.31 -11.67
N ARG A 118 -7.50 -10.62 -11.24
CA ARG A 118 -7.05 -11.97 -10.89
C ARG A 118 -6.44 -11.92 -9.50
N PRO A 119 -7.25 -12.05 -8.44
CA PRO A 119 -6.71 -12.06 -7.09
C PRO A 119 -5.95 -13.36 -6.83
N ASP A 120 -4.86 -13.24 -6.09
CA ASP A 120 -4.13 -14.39 -5.56
C ASP A 120 -5.00 -15.13 -4.53
N PRO A 121 -4.66 -16.39 -4.15
CA PRO A 121 -5.37 -17.12 -3.11
C PRO A 121 -5.42 -16.34 -1.79
N VAL A 122 -6.58 -16.41 -1.13
CA VAL A 122 -6.78 -15.76 0.18
C VAL A 122 -5.86 -16.37 1.23
N VAL A 123 -5.06 -15.53 1.89
CA VAL A 123 -4.12 -15.99 2.93
C VAL A 123 -4.77 -16.09 4.32
N GLY A 124 -5.86 -15.39 4.57
CA GLY A 124 -6.57 -15.37 5.85
C GLY A 124 -5.73 -14.75 6.99
N LEU A 125 -6.32 -14.71 8.19
CA LEU A 125 -5.63 -14.22 9.40
C LEU A 125 -4.45 -15.12 9.79
N GLU A 126 -4.53 -16.42 9.52
CA GLU A 126 -3.43 -17.35 9.77
C GLU A 126 -2.23 -17.04 8.88
N GLY A 127 -2.47 -16.69 7.61
CA GLY A 127 -1.41 -16.21 6.72
C GLY A 127 -0.73 -14.94 7.24
N VAL A 128 -1.48 -14.01 7.84
CA VAL A 128 -0.91 -12.80 8.47
C VAL A 128 -0.03 -13.18 9.67
N ARG A 129 -0.48 -14.09 10.56
CA ARG A 129 0.31 -14.58 11.72
C ARG A 129 1.62 -15.24 11.28
N ARG A 130 1.55 -16.12 10.27
CA ARG A 130 2.75 -16.75 9.69
C ARG A 130 3.70 -15.73 9.07
N ALA A 131 3.16 -14.78 8.33
CA ALA A 131 3.94 -13.70 7.73
C ALA A 131 4.69 -12.91 8.82
N ARG A 132 4.02 -12.57 9.94
CA ARG A 132 4.65 -11.85 11.05
C ARG A 132 5.82 -12.62 11.68
N GLN A 133 5.75 -13.94 11.71
CA GLN A 133 6.85 -14.78 12.23
C GLN A 133 8.07 -14.84 11.28
N LEU A 134 7.88 -14.57 10.01
CA LEU A 134 8.91 -14.69 8.96
C LEU A 134 9.67 -13.40 8.67
N THR A 135 9.21 -12.24 9.17
CA THR A 135 9.87 -10.96 8.93
C THR A 135 9.86 -10.06 10.15
N GLY A 136 10.93 -9.31 10.36
CA GLY A 136 10.99 -8.21 11.34
C GLY A 136 10.50 -6.87 10.78
N LYS A 137 10.31 -6.78 9.46
CA LYS A 137 9.89 -5.53 8.80
C LYS A 137 8.44 -5.17 9.09
N PRO A 138 8.04 -3.90 8.98
CA PRO A 138 6.64 -3.50 9.01
C PRO A 138 5.82 -4.31 8.01
N LEU A 139 4.77 -4.98 8.48
CA LEU A 139 3.90 -5.83 7.67
C LEU A 139 2.57 -5.10 7.41
N VAL A 140 2.26 -4.83 6.17
CA VAL A 140 1.00 -4.21 5.73
C VAL A 140 0.07 -5.31 5.22
N ALA A 141 -1.09 -5.46 5.81
CA ALA A 141 -2.10 -6.40 5.31
C ALA A 141 -3.03 -5.72 4.30
N ILE A 142 -3.36 -6.42 3.22
CA ILE A 142 -4.20 -5.90 2.12
C ILE A 142 -5.19 -6.95 1.63
N GLY A 143 -6.28 -6.51 1.03
CA GLY A 143 -7.28 -7.32 0.34
C GLY A 143 -8.48 -7.67 1.20
N GLY A 144 -9.66 -7.16 0.82
CA GLY A 144 -10.94 -7.40 1.48
C GLY A 144 -11.05 -6.88 2.91
N ILE A 145 -10.17 -5.95 3.31
CA ILE A 145 -10.16 -5.37 4.65
C ILE A 145 -11.23 -4.28 4.74
N THR A 146 -12.02 -4.35 5.81
CA THR A 146 -13.11 -3.44 6.13
C THR A 146 -13.05 -3.03 7.60
N ARG A 147 -13.83 -2.04 8.01
CA ARG A 147 -13.98 -1.65 9.42
C ARG A 147 -14.40 -2.80 10.33
N ALA A 148 -15.18 -3.76 9.80
CA ALA A 148 -15.64 -4.91 10.57
C ALA A 148 -14.53 -5.93 10.89
N ASN A 149 -13.47 -6.02 10.05
CA ASN A 149 -12.44 -7.04 10.20
C ASN A 149 -11.02 -6.48 10.45
N ALA A 150 -10.81 -5.17 10.36
CA ALA A 150 -9.48 -4.56 10.46
C ALA A 150 -8.79 -4.83 11.80
N ARG A 151 -9.53 -4.80 12.91
CA ARG A 151 -8.98 -5.08 14.25
C ARG A 151 -8.35 -6.47 14.32
N SER A 152 -9.05 -7.50 13.83
CA SER A 152 -8.53 -8.88 13.84
C SER A 152 -7.28 -9.05 12.97
N VAL A 153 -7.12 -8.23 11.92
CA VAL A 153 -5.92 -8.22 11.07
C VAL A 153 -4.71 -7.66 11.81
N VAL A 154 -4.89 -6.57 12.56
CA VAL A 154 -3.81 -5.99 13.39
C VAL A 154 -3.47 -6.93 14.56
N GLU A 155 -4.46 -7.51 15.20
CA GLU A 155 -4.25 -8.54 16.25
C GLU A 155 -3.53 -9.80 15.72
N ALA A 156 -3.68 -10.11 14.43
CA ALA A 156 -2.91 -11.17 13.77
C ALA A 156 -1.44 -10.80 13.51
N GLY A 157 -1.02 -9.55 13.75
CA GLY A 157 0.37 -9.10 13.68
C GLY A 157 0.70 -8.14 12.53
N ALA A 158 -0.30 -7.65 11.79
CA ALA A 158 -0.07 -6.58 10.83
C ALA A 158 0.22 -5.25 11.55
N ALA A 159 1.23 -4.53 11.07
CA ALA A 159 1.57 -3.19 11.57
C ALA A 159 0.64 -2.10 11.01
N ALA A 160 0.03 -2.36 9.85
CA ALA A 160 -0.94 -1.47 9.21
C ALA A 160 -1.86 -2.27 8.26
N VAL A 161 -2.97 -1.65 7.87
CA VAL A 161 -3.90 -2.17 6.87
C VAL A 161 -3.98 -1.25 5.66
N ALA A 162 -4.01 -1.82 4.46
CA ALA A 162 -4.27 -1.09 3.22
C ALA A 162 -5.72 -1.36 2.77
N VAL A 163 -6.50 -0.30 2.63
CA VAL A 163 -7.94 -0.36 2.36
C VAL A 163 -8.28 0.49 1.14
N ILE A 164 -9.20 0.03 0.31
CA ILE A 164 -9.71 0.78 -0.85
C ILE A 164 -11.24 0.92 -0.74
N SER A 165 -11.97 -0.16 -0.96
CA SER A 165 -13.43 -0.13 -1.17
C SER A 165 -14.22 0.39 0.03
N ASP A 166 -13.82 0.07 1.25
CA ASP A 166 -14.51 0.51 2.48
C ASP A 166 -14.21 1.98 2.86
N LEU A 167 -13.21 2.60 2.23
CA LEU A 167 -12.90 4.02 2.40
C LEU A 167 -13.71 4.93 1.46
N LEU A 168 -13.92 4.50 0.21
CA LEU A 168 -14.39 5.37 -0.87
C LEU A 168 -15.80 5.96 -0.70
N PRO A 169 -16.79 5.27 -0.10
CA PRO A 169 -18.14 5.82 0.04
C PRO A 169 -18.20 7.11 0.88
N SER A 170 -17.31 7.26 1.87
CA SER A 170 -17.22 8.45 2.73
C SER A 170 -15.79 8.58 3.25
N PRO A 171 -14.82 9.04 2.44
CA PRO A 171 -13.40 8.85 2.70
C PRO A 171 -12.95 9.37 4.07
N ARG A 172 -13.28 10.61 4.41
CA ARG A 172 -12.93 11.21 5.71
C ARG A 172 -13.53 10.44 6.89
N LYS A 173 -14.84 10.24 6.88
CA LYS A 173 -15.53 9.54 7.96
C LYS A 173 -15.05 8.12 8.14
N SER A 174 -14.87 7.39 7.03
CA SER A 174 -14.36 6.03 7.05
C SER A 174 -12.94 5.98 7.62
N ALA A 175 -12.05 6.91 7.25
CA ALA A 175 -10.70 7.00 7.81
C ALA A 175 -10.74 7.24 9.33
N GLU A 176 -11.52 8.21 9.80
CA GLU A 176 -11.71 8.50 11.22
C GLU A 176 -12.24 7.27 12.00
N GLU A 177 -13.16 6.50 11.39
CA GLU A 177 -13.68 5.25 11.98
C GLU A 177 -12.59 4.17 12.04
N PHE A 178 -11.78 3.98 10.99
CA PHE A 178 -10.64 3.06 11.02
C PHE A 178 -9.66 3.40 12.14
N PHE A 179 -9.27 4.66 12.30
CA PHE A 179 -8.38 5.07 13.40
C PHE A 179 -8.98 4.77 14.77
N ARG A 180 -10.28 4.99 14.97
CA ARG A 180 -10.95 4.65 16.23
C ARG A 180 -10.99 3.15 16.51
N ILE A 181 -11.13 2.32 15.46
CA ILE A 181 -11.15 0.85 15.56
C ILE A 181 -9.76 0.31 15.88
N LEU A 182 -8.72 0.90 15.29
CA LEU A 182 -7.36 0.40 15.37
C LEU A 182 -6.58 0.93 16.60
N GLY A 183 -7.01 2.04 17.20
CA GLY A 183 -6.40 2.67 18.37
C GLY A 183 -5.49 3.79 17.97
#